data_1ea5e9ce6347ac36f501803ca25c28ae
#
_entry.id   1ea5e9ce6347ac36f501803ca25c28ae
#
_cell.length_a   1.000
_cell.length_b   1.000
_cell.length_c   1.000
_cell.angle_alpha   90.00
_cell.angle_beta   90.00
_cell.angle_gamma   90.00
#
_symmetry.space_group_name_H-M   'P 1'
#
loop_
_entity.id
_entity.type
_entity.pdbx_description
1 polymer ?
#
loop_
_entity_poly.entity_id
_entity_poly.type
_entity_poly.pdbx_seq_one_letter_code
_entity_poly.pdbx_strand_id
1 'polypeptide(L)'
;LGADIILNQCSSVGDVAARAQNTIQIPIVSIDKGMAVKAVQTGSRIGLVATVATTVEPSSNNILRTAKELGREITLTPYLADGAMDLLIKTGDKETHNKMVIGAVELAAKENDVVVLAQGSMVVLEPLLAHFETPVLLSPRIGIEYLKSVIDGLEKKI
;
A
#
# COMPACT_ATOMS: atom_id res chain seq x y z
N LEU A 1 4.31 6.94 -27.83
CA LEU A 1 4.89 7.99 -26.98
C LEU A 1 6.25 7.59 -26.36
N GLY A 2 6.76 6.36 -26.61
CA GLY A 2 8.10 5.91 -26.22
C GLY A 2 8.29 5.67 -24.72
N ALA A 3 7.25 5.34 -23.98
CA ALA A 3 7.38 4.92 -22.59
C ALA A 3 7.70 3.41 -22.54
N ASP A 4 8.68 3.02 -21.73
CA ASP A 4 9.06 1.62 -21.52
C ASP A 4 8.35 1.01 -20.33
N ILE A 5 7.85 1.84 -19.40
CA ILE A 5 7.10 1.44 -18.19
C ILE A 5 6.15 2.55 -17.76
N ILE A 6 5.04 2.19 -17.14
CA ILE A 6 4.08 3.12 -16.53
C ILE A 6 4.08 2.88 -15.02
N LEU A 7 4.26 3.95 -14.24
CA LEU A 7 4.07 3.93 -12.80
C LEU A 7 2.71 4.52 -12.42
N ASN A 8 1.81 3.69 -11.89
CA ASN A 8 0.59 4.15 -11.25
C ASN A 8 0.88 4.52 -9.79
N GLN A 9 0.66 5.80 -9.43
CA GLN A 9 0.93 6.32 -8.09
C GLN A 9 -0.33 6.46 -7.22
N CYS A 10 -1.49 6.04 -7.70
CA CYS A 10 -2.75 6.19 -7.00
C CYS A 10 -3.39 4.83 -6.69
N SER A 11 -3.44 4.46 -5.41
CA SER A 11 -4.01 3.19 -4.95
C SER A 11 -5.50 3.07 -5.31
N SER A 12 -6.27 4.17 -5.29
CA SER A 12 -7.71 4.16 -5.60
C SER A 12 -8.02 3.72 -7.03
N VAL A 13 -7.07 3.85 -7.97
CA VAL A 13 -7.23 3.39 -9.35
C VAL A 13 -6.41 2.14 -9.65
N GLY A 14 -5.94 1.45 -8.64
CA GLY A 14 -5.11 0.24 -8.77
C GLY A 14 -5.76 -0.86 -9.59
N ASP A 15 -7.06 -1.09 -9.41
CA ASP A 15 -7.81 -2.09 -10.18
C ASP A 15 -8.00 -1.69 -11.65
N VAL A 16 -8.10 -0.38 -11.94
CA VAL A 16 -8.13 0.13 -13.33
C VAL A 16 -6.77 -0.11 -13.99
N ALA A 17 -5.67 0.20 -13.30
CA ALA A 17 -4.31 -0.05 -13.78
C ALA A 17 -4.08 -1.54 -14.06
N ALA A 18 -4.53 -2.43 -13.16
CA ALA A 18 -4.43 -3.87 -13.34
C ALA A 18 -5.24 -4.38 -14.54
N ARG A 19 -6.42 -3.82 -14.80
CA ARG A 19 -7.21 -4.15 -16.02
C ARG A 19 -6.56 -3.61 -17.28
N ALA A 20 -6.02 -2.39 -17.25
CA ALA A 20 -5.35 -1.79 -18.39
C ALA A 20 -4.12 -2.62 -18.82
N GLN A 21 -3.42 -3.28 -17.90
CA GLN A 21 -2.31 -4.18 -18.22
C GLN A 21 -2.69 -5.27 -19.20
N ASN A 22 -3.95 -5.71 -19.25
CA ASN A 22 -4.39 -6.74 -20.20
C ASN A 22 -4.44 -6.23 -21.66
N THR A 23 -4.42 -4.93 -21.88
CA THR A 23 -4.53 -4.29 -23.21
C THR A 23 -3.30 -3.47 -23.59
N ILE A 24 -2.37 -3.27 -22.67
CA ILE A 24 -1.15 -2.49 -22.87
C ILE A 24 0.06 -3.43 -22.79
N GLN A 25 0.96 -3.37 -23.79
CA GLN A 25 2.13 -4.24 -23.85
C GLN A 25 3.26 -3.84 -22.89
N ILE A 26 3.38 -2.54 -22.61
CA ILE A 26 4.38 -2.05 -21.65
C ILE A 26 3.92 -2.31 -20.21
N PRO A 27 4.84 -2.63 -19.29
CA PRO A 27 4.49 -2.89 -17.90
C PRO A 27 3.82 -1.70 -17.21
N ILE A 28 2.75 -1.97 -16.45
CA ILE A 28 2.14 -1.01 -15.53
C ILE A 28 2.43 -1.47 -14.10
N VAL A 29 3.22 -0.70 -13.38
CA VAL A 29 3.59 -0.97 -11.98
C VAL A 29 2.80 -0.02 -11.08
N SER A 30 2.09 -0.56 -10.09
CA SER A 30 1.48 0.25 -9.03
C SER A 30 2.48 0.50 -7.92
N ILE A 31 2.51 1.73 -7.39
CA ILE A 31 3.43 2.15 -6.33
C ILE A 31 3.31 1.30 -5.05
N ASP A 32 2.14 0.75 -4.79
CA ASP A 32 1.83 -0.12 -3.65
C ASP A 32 2.10 -1.61 -3.90
N LYS A 33 2.51 -2.00 -5.12
CA LYS A 33 2.80 -3.41 -5.45
C LYS A 33 3.97 -3.97 -4.64
N GLY A 34 5.06 -3.22 -4.53
CA GLY A 34 6.22 -3.63 -3.74
C GLY A 34 5.87 -3.80 -2.26
N MET A 35 5.05 -2.91 -1.70
CA MET A 35 4.55 -3.02 -0.34
C MET A 35 3.68 -4.27 -0.15
N ALA A 36 2.79 -4.57 -1.10
CA ALA A 36 1.97 -5.78 -1.06
C ALA A 36 2.83 -7.05 -1.10
N VAL A 37 3.85 -7.11 -1.97
CA VAL A 37 4.82 -8.22 -2.03
C VAL A 37 5.51 -8.40 -0.68
N LYS A 38 6.05 -7.32 -0.11
CA LYS A 38 6.75 -7.36 1.18
C LYS A 38 5.83 -7.79 2.31
N ALA A 39 4.59 -7.28 2.36
CA ALA A 39 3.60 -7.65 3.37
C ALA A 39 3.29 -9.16 3.34
N VAL A 40 2.98 -9.70 2.16
CA VAL A 40 2.68 -11.13 1.96
C VAL A 40 3.87 -12.03 2.30
N GLN A 41 5.09 -11.55 2.11
CA GLN A 41 6.32 -12.27 2.50
C GLN A 41 6.61 -12.20 4.01
N THR A 42 6.16 -11.12 4.67
CA THR A 42 6.43 -10.88 6.10
C THR A 42 5.51 -11.68 7.02
N GLY A 43 4.22 -11.82 6.68
CA GLY A 43 3.28 -12.52 7.53
C GLY A 43 2.04 -13.00 6.80
N SER A 44 1.22 -13.78 7.50
CA SER A 44 -0.04 -14.31 6.98
C SER A 44 -1.27 -13.50 7.44
N ARG A 45 -1.17 -12.78 8.55
CA ARG A 45 -2.20 -11.86 9.04
C ARG A 45 -1.76 -10.45 8.73
N ILE A 46 -2.48 -9.78 7.84
CA ILE A 46 -2.12 -8.44 7.33
C ILE A 46 -3.21 -7.45 7.75
N GLY A 47 -2.83 -6.40 8.49
CA GLY A 47 -3.69 -5.28 8.79
C GLY A 47 -3.55 -4.18 7.72
N LEU A 48 -4.67 -3.75 7.13
CA LEU A 48 -4.69 -2.65 6.15
C LEU A 48 -5.29 -1.40 6.80
N VAL A 49 -4.48 -0.38 7.05
CA VAL A 49 -4.94 0.89 7.62
C VAL A 49 -5.19 1.90 6.50
N ALA A 50 -6.36 2.53 6.52
CA ALA A 50 -6.77 3.57 5.56
C ALA A 50 -7.46 4.74 6.28
N THR A 51 -7.41 5.95 5.69
CA THR A 51 -8.17 7.13 6.14
C THR A 51 -9.36 7.46 5.23
N VAL A 52 -9.47 6.77 4.08
CA VAL A 52 -10.53 6.98 3.09
C VAL A 52 -11.10 5.62 2.69
N ALA A 53 -12.41 5.44 2.88
CA ALA A 53 -13.08 4.16 2.60
C ALA A 53 -12.91 3.68 1.16
N THR A 54 -12.87 4.59 0.17
CA THR A 54 -12.71 4.25 -1.25
C THR A 54 -11.33 3.68 -1.61
N THR A 55 -10.34 3.77 -0.72
CA THR A 55 -9.03 3.14 -0.94
C THR A 55 -8.93 1.73 -0.37
N VAL A 56 -9.85 1.33 0.51
CA VAL A 56 -9.81 0.03 1.18
C VAL A 56 -9.92 -1.12 0.18
N GLU A 57 -10.94 -1.10 -0.67
CA GLU A 57 -11.18 -2.17 -1.64
C GLU A 57 -10.04 -2.33 -2.66
N PRO A 58 -9.59 -1.27 -3.39
CA PRO A 58 -8.48 -1.41 -4.33
C PRO A 58 -7.17 -1.87 -3.68
N SER A 59 -6.86 -1.39 -2.48
CA SER A 59 -5.66 -1.79 -1.75
C SER A 59 -5.76 -3.25 -1.28
N SER A 60 -6.94 -3.68 -0.81
CA SER A 60 -7.21 -5.07 -0.46
C SER A 60 -7.04 -5.99 -1.66
N ASN A 61 -7.63 -5.63 -2.81
CA ASN A 61 -7.53 -6.39 -4.05
C ASN A 61 -6.07 -6.53 -4.53
N ASN A 62 -5.25 -5.47 -4.38
CA ASN A 62 -3.84 -5.55 -4.71
C ASN A 62 -3.09 -6.56 -3.83
N ILE A 63 -3.33 -6.55 -2.51
CA ILE A 63 -2.68 -7.46 -1.55
C ILE A 63 -3.14 -8.91 -1.80
N LEU A 64 -4.45 -9.15 -1.94
CA LEU A 64 -5.00 -10.48 -2.18
C LEU A 64 -4.55 -11.07 -3.52
N ARG A 65 -4.51 -10.26 -4.58
CA ARG A 65 -3.96 -10.65 -5.88
C ARG A 65 -2.49 -11.01 -5.77
N THR A 66 -1.71 -10.22 -5.04
CA THR A 66 -0.29 -10.48 -4.80
C THR A 66 -0.09 -11.77 -4.01
N ALA A 67 -0.90 -12.04 -2.99
CA ALA A 67 -0.85 -13.30 -2.25
C ALA A 67 -1.10 -14.51 -3.16
N LYS A 68 -2.12 -14.42 -4.03
CA LYS A 68 -2.42 -15.46 -5.03
C LYS A 68 -1.26 -15.67 -6.01
N GLU A 69 -0.66 -14.60 -6.52
CA GLU A 69 0.51 -14.67 -7.41
C GLU A 69 1.72 -15.36 -6.76
N LEU A 70 1.89 -15.16 -5.46
CA LEU A 70 2.98 -15.76 -4.67
C LEU A 70 2.62 -17.13 -4.08
N GLY A 71 1.42 -17.65 -4.33
CA GLY A 71 0.94 -18.93 -3.79
C GLY A 71 0.85 -18.93 -2.25
N ARG A 72 0.54 -17.79 -1.64
CA ARG A 72 0.43 -17.63 -0.19
C ARG A 72 -1.02 -17.45 0.25
N GLU A 73 -1.38 -18.12 1.33
CA GLU A 73 -2.65 -17.89 2.02
C GLU A 73 -2.47 -16.81 3.08
N ILE A 74 -3.38 -15.82 3.08
CA ILE A 74 -3.35 -14.71 4.03
C ILE A 74 -4.76 -14.40 4.54
N THR A 75 -4.81 -13.80 5.73
CA THR A 75 -5.97 -13.10 6.25
C THR A 75 -5.70 -11.60 6.19
N LEU A 76 -6.62 -10.84 5.58
CA LEU A 76 -6.51 -9.40 5.45
C LEU A 76 -7.63 -8.72 6.22
N THR A 77 -7.28 -7.85 7.16
CA THR A 77 -8.23 -7.12 8.00
C THR A 77 -8.07 -5.61 7.78
N PRO A 78 -9.10 -4.92 7.27
CA PRO A 78 -9.07 -3.47 7.12
C PRO A 78 -9.37 -2.75 8.43
N TYR A 79 -8.64 -1.66 8.68
CA TYR A 79 -8.82 -0.72 9.79
C TYR A 79 -8.96 0.69 9.22
N LEU A 80 -10.18 1.22 9.26
CA LEU A 80 -10.46 2.57 8.78
C LEU A 80 -10.33 3.57 9.92
N ALA A 81 -9.39 4.52 9.81
CA ALA A 81 -9.34 5.71 10.65
C ALA A 81 -10.41 6.70 10.16
N ASP A 82 -11.68 6.36 10.43
CA ASP A 82 -12.84 7.05 9.91
C ASP A 82 -12.87 8.52 10.35
N GLY A 83 -13.20 9.42 9.42
CA GLY A 83 -13.23 10.86 9.66
C GLY A 83 -11.86 11.54 9.71
N ALA A 84 -10.73 10.80 9.77
CA ALA A 84 -9.40 11.41 9.87
C ALA A 84 -9.06 12.32 8.68
N MET A 85 -9.35 11.86 7.46
CA MET A 85 -9.11 12.66 6.25
C MET A 85 -10.05 13.87 6.18
N ASP A 86 -11.31 13.70 6.52
CA ASP A 86 -12.30 14.78 6.55
C ASP A 86 -11.91 15.89 7.53
N LEU A 87 -11.44 15.51 8.71
CA LEU A 87 -10.93 16.43 9.71
C LEU A 87 -9.73 17.20 9.16
N LEU A 88 -8.76 16.51 8.58
CA LEU A 88 -7.57 17.13 8.00
C LEU A 88 -7.94 18.15 6.90
N ILE A 89 -8.85 17.79 6.00
CA ILE A 89 -9.29 18.67 4.90
C ILE A 89 -10.04 19.90 5.44
N LYS A 90 -10.94 19.71 6.41
CA LYS A 90 -11.81 20.78 6.94
C LYS A 90 -11.08 21.75 7.86
N THR A 91 -10.15 21.26 8.64
CA THR A 91 -9.53 22.04 9.72
C THR A 91 -8.03 22.28 9.56
N GLY A 92 -7.34 21.47 8.73
CA GLY A 92 -5.89 21.45 8.63
C GLY A 92 -5.20 20.85 9.87
N ASP A 93 -5.95 20.26 10.80
CA ASP A 93 -5.43 19.68 12.04
C ASP A 93 -4.70 18.36 11.78
N LYS A 94 -3.39 18.47 11.51
CA LYS A 94 -2.50 17.34 11.26
C LYS A 94 -2.27 16.51 12.53
N GLU A 95 -2.28 17.14 13.71
CA GLU A 95 -1.99 16.43 14.95
C GLU A 95 -3.10 15.43 15.28
N THR A 96 -4.35 15.88 15.26
CA THR A 96 -5.49 15.00 15.51
C THR A 96 -5.62 13.93 14.41
N HIS A 97 -5.44 14.28 13.12
CA HIS A 97 -5.39 13.33 12.04
C HIS A 97 -4.36 12.22 12.32
N ASN A 98 -3.13 12.59 12.65
CA ASN A 98 -2.05 11.64 12.90
C ASN A 98 -2.37 10.75 14.10
N LYS A 99 -2.93 11.29 15.19
CA LYS A 99 -3.38 10.50 16.36
C LYS A 99 -4.42 9.46 15.97
N MET A 100 -5.40 9.83 15.14
CA MET A 100 -6.44 8.89 14.68
C MET A 100 -5.84 7.76 13.86
N VAL A 101 -4.91 8.06 12.95
CA VAL A 101 -4.24 7.04 12.12
C VAL A 101 -3.37 6.13 12.99
N ILE A 102 -2.57 6.69 13.91
CA ILE A 102 -1.75 5.90 14.83
C ILE A 102 -2.61 4.98 15.70
N GLY A 103 -3.76 5.46 16.21
CA GLY A 103 -4.70 4.61 16.95
C GLY A 103 -5.21 3.40 16.13
N ALA A 104 -5.47 3.59 14.83
CA ALA A 104 -5.83 2.49 13.94
C ALA A 104 -4.64 1.53 13.72
N VAL A 105 -3.41 2.05 13.61
CA VAL A 105 -2.18 1.23 13.50
C VAL A 105 -1.97 0.41 14.78
N GLU A 106 -2.18 0.99 15.96
CA GLU A 106 -2.05 0.29 17.25
C GLU A 106 -3.01 -0.89 17.36
N LEU A 107 -4.26 -0.71 16.91
CA LEU A 107 -5.23 -1.81 16.88
C LEU A 107 -4.79 -2.89 15.89
N ALA A 108 -4.42 -2.50 14.68
CA ALA A 108 -3.98 -3.42 13.64
C ALA A 108 -2.72 -4.21 14.07
N ALA A 109 -1.76 -3.56 14.71
CA ALA A 109 -0.49 -4.18 15.14
C ALA A 109 -0.68 -5.26 16.21
N LYS A 110 -1.72 -5.16 17.06
CA LYS A 110 -2.03 -6.17 18.09
C LYS A 110 -2.55 -7.48 17.51
N GLU A 111 -3.19 -7.42 16.34
CA GLU A 111 -3.96 -8.55 15.79
C GLU A 111 -3.30 -9.16 14.54
N ASN A 112 -2.30 -8.49 13.97
CA ASN A 112 -1.69 -8.88 12.71
C ASN A 112 -0.18 -9.05 12.80
N ASP A 113 0.39 -9.79 11.85
CA ASP A 113 1.83 -10.03 11.75
C ASP A 113 2.56 -8.88 11.07
N VAL A 114 1.83 -8.09 10.27
CA VAL A 114 2.32 -6.93 9.54
C VAL A 114 1.16 -5.95 9.28
N VAL A 115 1.45 -4.66 9.30
CA VAL A 115 0.49 -3.60 8.99
C VAL A 115 0.94 -2.88 7.72
N VAL A 116 0.01 -2.56 6.83
CA VAL A 116 0.25 -1.75 5.64
C VAL A 116 -0.60 -0.48 5.67
N LEU A 117 -0.03 0.65 5.25
CA LEU A 117 -0.74 1.91 5.13
C LEU A 117 -1.15 2.15 3.68
N ALA A 118 -2.47 2.24 3.43
CA ALA A 118 -3.06 2.23 2.09
C ALA A 118 -2.74 3.46 1.23
N GLN A 119 -2.34 4.58 1.83
CA GLN A 119 -2.13 5.84 1.10
C GLN A 119 -0.69 6.32 1.23
N GLY A 120 -0.07 6.67 0.10
CA GLY A 120 1.30 7.20 0.04
C GLY A 120 1.50 8.48 0.85
N SER A 121 0.47 9.30 1.02
CA SER A 121 0.50 10.51 1.87
C SER A 121 0.79 10.22 3.34
N MET A 122 0.52 9.01 3.81
CA MET A 122 0.82 8.59 5.19
C MET A 122 2.32 8.44 5.48
N VAL A 123 3.20 8.61 4.48
CA VAL A 123 4.66 8.60 4.67
C VAL A 123 5.13 9.62 5.71
N VAL A 124 4.39 10.70 5.92
CA VAL A 124 4.67 11.70 6.96
C VAL A 124 4.60 11.13 8.38
N LEU A 125 3.98 9.97 8.56
CA LEU A 125 3.88 9.27 9.83
C LEU A 125 5.10 8.37 10.13
N GLU A 126 5.97 8.13 9.15
CA GLU A 126 7.12 7.21 9.30
C GLU A 126 7.91 7.41 10.61
N PRO A 127 8.21 8.65 11.06
CA PRO A 127 8.90 8.86 12.34
C PRO A 127 8.11 8.39 13.57
N LEU A 128 6.78 8.38 13.48
CA LEU A 128 5.88 7.96 14.56
C LEU A 128 5.65 6.45 14.58
N LEU A 129 6.11 5.73 13.56
CA LEU A 129 5.89 4.28 13.40
C LEU A 129 7.09 3.45 13.88
N ALA A 130 8.24 4.07 14.13
CA ALA A 130 9.49 3.40 14.44
C ALA A 130 9.48 2.60 15.76
N HIS A 131 8.53 2.87 16.66
CA HIS A 131 8.42 2.20 17.95
C HIS A 131 7.58 0.91 17.92
N PHE A 132 6.87 0.63 16.81
CA PHE A 132 6.08 -0.59 16.70
C PHE A 132 6.97 -1.80 16.49
N GLU A 133 6.77 -2.86 17.29
CA GLU A 133 7.44 -4.16 17.08
C GLU A 133 6.90 -4.87 15.84
N THR A 134 5.58 -4.75 15.60
CA THR A 134 4.94 -5.24 14.38
C THR A 134 5.38 -4.37 13.20
N PRO A 135 5.93 -4.93 12.11
CA PRO A 135 6.34 -4.17 10.95
C PRO A 135 5.19 -3.36 10.36
N VAL A 136 5.37 -2.04 10.19
CA VAL A 136 4.43 -1.15 9.52
C VAL A 136 5.03 -0.70 8.20
N LEU A 137 4.38 -1.03 7.09
CA LEU A 137 4.89 -0.80 5.74
C LEU A 137 4.20 0.38 5.06
N LEU A 138 5.00 1.16 4.35
CA LEU A 138 4.61 2.35 3.58
C LEU A 138 5.00 2.15 2.11
N SER A 139 4.12 2.51 1.19
CA SER A 139 4.32 2.24 -0.23
C SER A 139 5.43 3.06 -0.91
N PRO A 140 5.68 4.36 -0.62
CA PRO A 140 6.50 5.19 -1.51
C PRO A 140 7.91 4.64 -1.75
N ARG A 141 8.70 4.42 -0.70
CA ARG A 141 10.07 3.91 -0.82
C ARG A 141 10.09 2.49 -1.38
N ILE A 142 9.32 1.59 -0.77
CA ILE A 142 9.25 0.17 -1.15
C ILE A 142 8.76 0.03 -2.60
N GLY A 143 7.81 0.87 -3.01
CA GLY A 143 7.29 0.88 -4.38
C GLY A 143 8.32 1.31 -5.42
N ILE A 144 9.15 2.30 -5.11
CA ILE A 144 10.24 2.74 -6.01
C ILE A 144 11.36 1.68 -6.07
N GLU A 145 11.70 1.05 -4.96
CA GLU A 145 12.66 -0.08 -4.93
C GLU A 145 12.15 -1.25 -5.79
N TYR A 146 10.87 -1.55 -5.69
CA TYR A 146 10.23 -2.57 -6.53
C TYR A 146 10.22 -2.17 -8.01
N LEU A 147 9.85 -0.93 -8.35
CA LEU A 147 9.89 -0.40 -9.71
C LEU A 147 11.29 -0.53 -10.30
N LYS A 148 12.32 -0.16 -9.53
CA LYS A 148 13.71 -0.32 -9.96
C LYS A 148 14.03 -1.78 -10.30
N SER A 149 13.61 -2.73 -9.47
CA SER A 149 13.84 -4.16 -9.74
C SER A 149 13.16 -4.64 -11.03
N VAL A 150 12.00 -4.08 -11.37
CA VAL A 150 11.29 -4.36 -12.64
C VAL A 150 12.08 -3.81 -13.83
N ILE A 151 12.57 -2.56 -13.72
CA ILE A 151 13.39 -1.92 -14.77
C ILE A 151 14.66 -2.72 -15.01
N ASP A 152 15.41 -3.04 -13.94
CA ASP A 152 16.65 -3.83 -14.02
C ASP A 152 16.38 -5.23 -14.65
N GLY A 153 15.17 -5.77 -14.46
CA GLY A 153 14.73 -7.02 -15.09
C GLY A 153 14.37 -6.90 -16.58
N LEU A 154 13.93 -5.72 -17.03
CA LEU A 154 13.67 -5.44 -18.45
C LEU A 154 14.99 -5.25 -19.21
N GLU A 155 15.95 -4.48 -18.67
CA GLU A 155 17.24 -4.23 -19.29
C GLU A 155 18.05 -5.51 -19.53
N LYS A 156 17.91 -6.53 -18.67
CA LYS A 156 18.57 -7.83 -18.82
C LYS A 156 17.98 -8.72 -19.91
N LYS A 157 16.84 -8.35 -20.50
CA LYS A 157 16.17 -9.12 -21.56
C LYS A 157 16.42 -8.57 -22.96
N ILE A 158 17.11 -7.43 -23.07
CA ILE A 158 17.55 -6.81 -24.32
C ILE A 158 19.00 -7.20 -24.58
#